data_3465e5d99560ba6ef13f625abc3f173d
#
_entry.id   3465e5d99560ba6ef13f625abc3f173d
#
_cell.length_a   1.000
_cell.length_b   1.000
_cell.length_c   1.000
_cell.angle_alpha   90.00
_cell.angle_beta   90.00
_cell.angle_gamma   90.00
#
_symmetry.space_group_name_H-M   'P 1'
#
loop_
_entity.id
_entity.type
_entity.pdbx_description
1 polymer ?
#
loop_
_entity_poly.entity_id
_entity_poly.type
_entity_poly.pdbx_seq_one_letter_code
_entity_poly.pdbx_strand_id
1 'polypeptide(L)'
;MAGVPDKARFYLERAVPQLREFETKGIFTVDEIRSLVLKRTEFEHTVLSPGNKTSDWLNYVAWEKSLESLRSKRCSRLQIRTSSKHTGQGRIFGIFERAVNRHPGNVELWKEYLAYARNMKATKRYRKVMSRALRMHPAKPELWVMAGRRSANNGDMQGARAFFMRGTRFCTRDVTVWFEYARCEMEWLERMDAKRGKKGGAERAIQEQAEQSDDEIKLPGEDSEDDEIDEIDENGQLVLPDPENAPKKVFDEDTTKSLEGNPALDGAIPLAIFDIAQRQTFFNASVAELFFDLFARFNAVSSQTRLVQRVLDSMTELYPNDPATCFCHIRQPLINVGVNTPSYPKALREALSLLKSSLSTTTNKHQLSEKMKLWIQPVLASEDLDQGIQTVLEHTLRTLSN
;
A
#
# COMPACT_ATOMS: atom_id res chain seq x y z
N MET A 1 -5.59 -43.91 -10.72
CA MET A 1 -5.78 -42.48 -10.35
C MET A 1 -7.24 -42.29 -9.96
N ALA A 2 -7.51 -41.63 -8.82
CA ALA A 2 -8.90 -41.36 -8.41
C ALA A 2 -9.60 -40.44 -9.44
N GLY A 3 -10.84 -40.79 -9.84
CA GLY A 3 -11.65 -40.01 -10.78
C GLY A 3 -12.07 -38.65 -10.23
N VAL A 4 -12.57 -37.78 -11.09
CA VAL A 4 -13.10 -36.46 -10.69
C VAL A 4 -14.19 -36.61 -9.61
N PRO A 5 -15.14 -37.57 -9.69
CA PRO A 5 -16.15 -37.80 -8.68
C PRO A 5 -15.58 -38.16 -7.30
N ASP A 6 -14.52 -38.99 -7.26
CA ASP A 6 -13.91 -39.41 -5.99
C ASP A 6 -13.21 -38.27 -5.27
N LYS A 7 -12.52 -37.40 -6.03
CA LYS A 7 -11.88 -36.21 -5.49
C LYS A 7 -12.92 -35.19 -4.99
N ALA A 8 -14.00 -34.97 -5.72
CA ALA A 8 -15.08 -34.09 -5.31
C ALA A 8 -15.71 -34.60 -4.01
N ARG A 9 -15.99 -35.90 -3.93
CA ARG A 9 -16.53 -36.55 -2.72
C ARG A 9 -15.64 -36.32 -1.50
N PHE A 10 -14.32 -36.51 -1.64
CA PHE A 10 -13.36 -36.27 -0.56
C PHE A 10 -13.46 -34.85 0.03
N TYR A 11 -13.53 -33.81 -0.84
CA TYR A 11 -13.66 -32.43 -0.37
C TYR A 11 -15.04 -32.12 0.24
N LEU A 12 -16.10 -32.79 -0.21
CA LEU A 12 -17.46 -32.66 0.32
C LEU A 12 -17.57 -33.32 1.69
N GLU A 13 -17.00 -34.50 1.87
CA GLU A 13 -17.00 -35.23 3.16
C GLU A 13 -16.36 -34.41 4.27
N ARG A 14 -15.30 -33.65 4.00
CA ARG A 14 -14.69 -32.71 4.96
C ARG A 14 -15.61 -31.58 5.41
N ALA A 15 -16.73 -31.34 4.72
CA ALA A 15 -17.71 -30.33 5.09
C ALA A 15 -18.80 -30.87 6.02
N VAL A 16 -18.97 -32.19 6.14
CA VAL A 16 -20.05 -32.83 6.90
C VAL A 16 -20.11 -32.40 8.36
N PRO A 17 -18.99 -32.33 9.12
CA PRO A 17 -19.03 -31.88 10.50
C PRO A 17 -19.61 -30.47 10.64
N GLN A 18 -19.22 -29.54 9.76
CA GLN A 18 -19.73 -28.16 9.75
C GLN A 18 -21.21 -28.10 9.41
N LEU A 19 -21.68 -28.90 8.44
CA LEU A 19 -23.09 -28.94 8.07
C LEU A 19 -23.98 -29.52 9.18
N ARG A 20 -23.49 -30.54 9.89
CA ARG A 20 -24.18 -31.07 11.10
C ARG A 20 -24.27 -30.03 12.20
N GLU A 21 -23.22 -29.23 12.42
CA GLU A 21 -23.27 -28.13 13.38
C GLU A 21 -24.31 -27.08 12.97
N PHE A 22 -24.43 -26.77 11.67
CA PHE A 22 -25.45 -25.84 11.18
C PHE A 22 -26.86 -26.32 11.43
N GLU A 23 -27.11 -27.62 11.28
CA GLU A 23 -28.39 -28.26 11.54
C GLU A 23 -28.72 -28.29 13.05
N THR A 24 -27.78 -28.81 13.86
CA THR A 24 -27.99 -28.94 15.32
C THR A 24 -28.18 -27.61 16.03
N LYS A 25 -27.53 -26.55 15.56
CA LYS A 25 -27.66 -25.21 16.12
C LYS A 25 -28.75 -24.36 15.45
N GLY A 26 -29.46 -24.90 14.47
CA GLY A 26 -30.54 -24.20 13.77
C GLY A 26 -30.10 -22.94 13.00
N ILE A 27 -28.83 -22.88 12.55
CA ILE A 27 -28.28 -21.74 11.79
C ILE A 27 -28.89 -21.72 10.39
N PHE A 28 -29.06 -22.90 9.79
CA PHE A 28 -29.69 -23.12 8.50
C PHE A 28 -30.74 -24.22 8.61
N THR A 29 -31.80 -24.10 7.83
CA THR A 29 -32.85 -25.14 7.72
C THR A 29 -32.32 -26.35 6.94
N VAL A 30 -32.98 -27.51 7.09
CA VAL A 30 -32.59 -28.73 6.38
C VAL A 30 -32.61 -28.54 4.85
N ASP A 31 -33.60 -27.81 4.33
CA ASP A 31 -33.70 -27.54 2.88
C ASP A 31 -32.60 -26.57 2.39
N GLU A 32 -32.24 -25.57 3.21
CA GLU A 32 -31.09 -24.72 2.92
C GLU A 32 -29.79 -25.54 2.92
N ILE A 33 -29.59 -26.45 3.86
CA ILE A 33 -28.40 -27.32 3.90
C ILE A 33 -28.33 -28.21 2.67
N ARG A 34 -29.44 -28.77 2.22
CA ARG A 34 -29.51 -29.55 0.97
C ARG A 34 -29.10 -28.71 -0.23
N SER A 35 -29.63 -27.49 -0.34
CA SER A 35 -29.27 -26.58 -1.43
C SER A 35 -27.78 -26.15 -1.38
N LEU A 36 -27.21 -25.95 -0.20
CA LEU A 36 -25.79 -25.68 -0.02
C LEU A 36 -24.90 -26.85 -0.46
N VAL A 37 -25.29 -28.08 -0.12
CA VAL A 37 -24.57 -29.29 -0.53
C VAL A 37 -24.62 -29.43 -2.06
N LEU A 38 -25.78 -29.27 -2.69
CA LEU A 38 -25.92 -29.31 -4.14
C LEU A 38 -25.01 -28.26 -4.82
N LYS A 39 -25.03 -27.02 -4.34
CA LYS A 39 -24.24 -25.96 -4.91
C LYS A 39 -22.73 -26.19 -4.74
N ARG A 40 -22.30 -26.70 -3.58
CA ARG A 40 -20.91 -27.11 -3.37
C ARG A 40 -20.47 -28.23 -4.31
N THR A 41 -21.36 -29.22 -4.50
CA THR A 41 -21.10 -30.33 -5.42
C THR A 41 -20.91 -29.82 -6.85
N GLU A 42 -21.78 -28.91 -7.30
CA GLU A 42 -21.66 -28.26 -8.63
C GLU A 42 -20.32 -27.54 -8.78
N PHE A 43 -19.92 -26.71 -7.79
CA PHE A 43 -18.62 -26.02 -7.83
C PHE A 43 -17.43 -26.98 -7.82
N GLU A 44 -17.43 -28.01 -6.95
CA GLU A 44 -16.34 -28.99 -6.89
C GLU A 44 -16.20 -29.75 -8.23
N HIS A 45 -17.30 -30.13 -8.86
CA HIS A 45 -17.26 -30.74 -10.21
C HIS A 45 -16.74 -29.78 -11.26
N THR A 46 -17.14 -28.51 -11.23
CA THR A 46 -16.68 -27.47 -12.17
C THR A 46 -15.19 -27.25 -12.03
N VAL A 47 -14.67 -27.03 -10.81
CA VAL A 47 -13.24 -26.74 -10.61
C VAL A 47 -12.32 -27.95 -10.78
N LEU A 48 -12.83 -29.17 -10.66
CA LEU A 48 -12.08 -30.41 -10.90
C LEU A 48 -12.14 -30.90 -12.34
N SER A 49 -13.05 -30.35 -13.16
CA SER A 49 -13.20 -30.73 -14.56
C SER A 49 -11.94 -30.41 -15.39
N PRO A 50 -11.64 -31.19 -16.43
CA PRO A 50 -10.61 -30.85 -17.42
C PRO A 50 -11.01 -29.54 -18.12
N GLY A 51 -10.09 -28.55 -18.18
CA GLY A 51 -10.36 -27.27 -18.85
C GLY A 51 -11.02 -26.19 -17.96
N ASN A 52 -11.06 -26.37 -16.64
CA ASN A 52 -11.50 -25.34 -15.70
C ASN A 52 -10.72 -24.03 -15.88
N LYS A 53 -11.38 -22.91 -15.65
CA LYS A 53 -10.81 -21.56 -15.76
C LYS A 53 -10.56 -20.97 -14.39
N THR A 54 -9.70 -19.96 -14.32
CA THR A 54 -9.48 -19.20 -13.06
C THR A 54 -10.74 -18.53 -12.55
N SER A 55 -11.65 -18.11 -13.46
CA SER A 55 -12.97 -17.58 -13.12
C SER A 55 -13.82 -18.53 -12.29
N ASP A 56 -13.74 -19.83 -12.58
CA ASP A 56 -14.56 -20.84 -11.88
C ASP A 56 -14.13 -20.95 -10.41
N TRP A 57 -12.82 -20.90 -10.18
CA TRP A 57 -12.25 -20.85 -8.82
C TRP A 57 -12.61 -19.58 -8.07
N LEU A 58 -12.55 -18.42 -8.73
CA LEU A 58 -12.92 -17.15 -8.12
C LEU A 58 -14.41 -17.08 -7.80
N ASN A 59 -15.27 -17.61 -8.68
CA ASN A 59 -16.70 -17.71 -8.43
C ASN A 59 -17.01 -18.62 -7.23
N TYR A 60 -16.32 -19.75 -7.13
CA TYR A 60 -16.45 -20.62 -5.97
C TYR A 60 -16.02 -19.93 -4.68
N VAL A 61 -14.88 -19.26 -4.68
CA VAL A 61 -14.42 -18.46 -3.53
C VAL A 61 -15.41 -17.37 -3.16
N ALA A 62 -15.93 -16.63 -4.14
CA ALA A 62 -16.90 -15.56 -3.91
C ALA A 62 -18.19 -16.09 -3.26
N TRP A 63 -18.66 -17.25 -3.72
CA TRP A 63 -19.83 -17.89 -3.14
C TRP A 63 -19.57 -18.35 -1.70
N GLU A 64 -18.45 -19.00 -1.40
CA GLU A 64 -18.09 -19.41 -0.03
C GLU A 64 -17.88 -18.21 0.90
N LYS A 65 -17.31 -17.10 0.42
CA LYS A 65 -17.21 -15.82 1.18
C LYS A 65 -18.62 -15.29 1.54
N SER A 66 -19.55 -15.34 0.61
CA SER A 66 -20.94 -14.91 0.81
C SER A 66 -21.65 -15.79 1.83
N LEU A 67 -21.45 -17.10 1.75
CA LEU A 67 -21.99 -18.07 2.68
C LEU A 67 -21.45 -17.85 4.10
N GLU A 68 -20.14 -17.62 4.24
CA GLU A 68 -19.51 -17.35 5.54
C GLU A 68 -20.01 -16.04 6.15
N SER A 69 -20.19 -14.99 5.32
CA SER A 69 -20.81 -13.74 5.75
C SER A 69 -22.25 -13.93 6.23
N LEU A 70 -23.05 -14.72 5.49
CA LEU A 70 -24.43 -15.04 5.89
C LEU A 70 -24.47 -15.84 7.20
N ARG A 71 -23.61 -16.86 7.34
CA ARG A 71 -23.46 -17.63 8.57
C ARG A 71 -23.13 -16.72 9.75
N SER A 72 -22.14 -15.84 9.59
CA SER A 72 -21.73 -14.92 10.65
C SER A 72 -22.87 -14.00 11.08
N LYS A 73 -23.61 -13.42 10.13
CA LYS A 73 -24.78 -12.58 10.42
C LYS A 73 -25.88 -13.34 11.15
N ARG A 74 -26.17 -14.61 10.75
CA ARG A 74 -27.21 -15.46 11.42
C ARG A 74 -26.75 -15.82 12.83
N CYS A 75 -25.50 -16.23 13.02
CA CYS A 75 -24.95 -16.52 14.35
C CYS A 75 -25.05 -15.31 15.29
N SER A 76 -24.73 -14.12 14.78
CA SER A 76 -24.85 -12.88 15.55
C SER A 76 -26.29 -12.57 15.95
N ARG A 77 -27.28 -12.76 15.05
CA ARG A 77 -28.70 -12.56 15.34
C ARG A 77 -29.25 -13.57 16.36
N LEU A 78 -28.81 -14.82 16.25
CA LEU A 78 -29.26 -15.91 17.12
C LEU A 78 -28.44 -15.99 18.41
N GLN A 79 -27.43 -15.15 18.60
CA GLN A 79 -26.48 -15.16 19.71
C GLN A 79 -25.83 -16.52 19.95
N ILE A 80 -25.61 -17.27 18.88
CA ILE A 80 -25.03 -18.62 18.92
C ILE A 80 -23.50 -18.52 18.81
N ARG A 81 -22.79 -19.09 19.80
CA ARG A 81 -21.36 -19.33 19.70
C ARG A 81 -21.11 -20.61 18.91
N THR A 82 -20.39 -20.52 17.78
CA THR A 82 -20.03 -21.68 16.96
C THR A 82 -18.57 -22.05 17.23
N SER A 83 -18.31 -23.35 17.38
CA SER A 83 -16.94 -23.90 17.43
C SER A 83 -16.26 -23.84 16.06
N SER A 84 -17.05 -23.79 14.99
CA SER A 84 -16.60 -23.80 13.60
C SER A 84 -16.31 -22.42 13.01
N LYS A 85 -16.04 -21.39 13.83
CA LYS A 85 -15.75 -20.02 13.38
C LYS A 85 -14.65 -19.97 12.31
N HIS A 86 -13.62 -20.81 12.44
CA HIS A 86 -12.48 -20.86 11.54
C HIS A 86 -12.62 -21.89 10.39
N THR A 87 -13.57 -22.81 10.47
CA THR A 87 -13.72 -23.89 9.48
C THR A 87 -14.09 -23.35 8.09
N GLY A 88 -14.97 -22.35 8.03
CA GLY A 88 -15.33 -21.68 6.76
C GLY A 88 -14.15 -20.94 6.14
N GLN A 89 -13.38 -20.22 6.96
CA GLN A 89 -12.15 -19.55 6.51
C GLN A 89 -11.11 -20.55 6.01
N GLY A 90 -10.89 -21.65 6.74
CA GLY A 90 -9.99 -22.73 6.35
C GLY A 90 -10.36 -23.34 5.00
N ARG A 91 -11.66 -23.52 4.74
CA ARG A 91 -12.17 -23.98 3.44
C ARG A 91 -11.82 -23.04 2.31
N ILE A 92 -12.08 -21.75 2.48
CA ILE A 92 -11.77 -20.72 1.46
C ILE A 92 -10.26 -20.72 1.17
N PHE A 93 -9.42 -20.80 2.19
CA PHE A 93 -7.97 -20.95 2.03
C PHE A 93 -7.60 -22.21 1.26
N GLY A 94 -8.26 -23.35 1.56
CA GLY A 94 -8.05 -24.61 0.83
C GLY A 94 -8.44 -24.51 -0.67
N ILE A 95 -9.50 -23.78 -0.99
CA ILE A 95 -9.90 -23.52 -2.38
C ILE A 95 -8.85 -22.67 -3.09
N PHE A 96 -8.39 -21.57 -2.47
CA PHE A 96 -7.32 -20.75 -3.04
C PHE A 96 -6.03 -21.53 -3.25
N GLU A 97 -5.63 -22.37 -2.30
CA GLU A 97 -4.41 -23.19 -2.42
C GLU A 97 -4.50 -24.15 -3.61
N ARG A 98 -5.63 -24.83 -3.79
CA ARG A 98 -5.88 -25.67 -4.95
C ARG A 98 -5.90 -24.88 -6.26
N ALA A 99 -6.51 -23.69 -6.23
CA ALA A 99 -6.60 -22.80 -7.39
C ALA A 99 -5.22 -22.34 -7.87
N VAL A 100 -4.35 -21.85 -6.97
CA VAL A 100 -2.99 -21.41 -7.33
C VAL A 100 -2.08 -22.58 -7.74
N ASN A 101 -2.32 -23.78 -7.22
CA ASN A 101 -1.62 -25.00 -7.67
C ASN A 101 -2.04 -25.41 -9.07
N ARG A 102 -3.31 -25.19 -9.42
CA ARG A 102 -3.85 -25.53 -10.75
C ARG A 102 -3.49 -24.50 -11.81
N HIS A 103 -3.53 -23.21 -11.44
CA HIS A 103 -3.26 -22.07 -12.31
C HIS A 103 -2.12 -21.18 -11.79
N PRO A 104 -0.89 -21.71 -11.65
CA PRO A 104 0.21 -20.98 -11.02
C PRO A 104 0.61 -19.72 -11.80
N GLY A 105 0.37 -19.67 -13.12
CA GLY A 105 0.70 -18.55 -14.01
C GLY A 105 -0.22 -17.34 -13.89
N ASN A 106 -1.36 -17.45 -13.21
CA ASN A 106 -2.32 -16.34 -13.12
C ASN A 106 -2.04 -15.45 -11.91
N VAL A 107 -1.51 -14.25 -12.16
CA VAL A 107 -1.12 -13.27 -11.12
C VAL A 107 -2.33 -12.74 -10.34
N GLU A 108 -3.48 -12.55 -11.00
CA GLU A 108 -4.70 -12.05 -10.35
C GLU A 108 -5.19 -13.00 -9.26
N LEU A 109 -5.09 -14.31 -9.53
CA LEU A 109 -5.44 -15.32 -8.53
C LEU A 109 -4.57 -15.23 -7.27
N TRP A 110 -3.26 -14.98 -7.44
CA TRP A 110 -2.34 -14.76 -6.33
C TRP A 110 -2.68 -13.47 -5.56
N LYS A 111 -3.03 -12.39 -6.26
CA LYS A 111 -3.43 -11.13 -5.62
C LYS A 111 -4.71 -11.30 -4.80
N GLU A 112 -5.71 -12.00 -5.34
CA GLU A 112 -6.97 -12.30 -4.62
C GLU A 112 -6.73 -13.16 -3.38
N TYR A 113 -5.86 -14.16 -3.48
CA TYR A 113 -5.47 -14.97 -2.34
C TYR A 113 -4.79 -14.15 -1.25
N LEU A 114 -3.82 -13.31 -1.64
CA LEU A 114 -3.12 -12.41 -0.72
C LEU A 114 -4.06 -11.37 -0.08
N ALA A 115 -4.99 -10.81 -0.87
CA ALA A 115 -6.00 -9.89 -0.36
C ALA A 115 -6.89 -10.55 0.69
N TYR A 116 -7.31 -11.79 0.44
CA TYR A 116 -8.09 -12.56 1.41
C TYR A 116 -7.29 -12.85 2.69
N ALA A 117 -6.06 -13.31 2.56
CA ALA A 117 -5.18 -13.58 3.71
C ALA A 117 -4.93 -12.32 4.56
N ARG A 118 -4.78 -11.14 3.91
CA ARG A 118 -4.66 -9.85 4.58
C ARG A 118 -5.92 -9.49 5.35
N ASN A 119 -7.10 -9.64 4.72
CA ASN A 119 -8.38 -9.30 5.32
C ASN A 119 -8.71 -10.19 6.54
N MET A 120 -8.26 -11.45 6.50
CA MET A 120 -8.41 -12.40 7.61
C MET A 120 -7.31 -12.28 8.66
N LYS A 121 -6.40 -11.29 8.54
CA LYS A 121 -5.23 -11.09 9.42
C LYS A 121 -4.32 -12.32 9.55
N ALA A 122 -4.37 -13.27 8.61
CA ALA A 122 -3.59 -14.52 8.59
C ALA A 122 -2.13 -14.26 8.18
N THR A 123 -1.32 -13.65 9.05
CA THR A 123 0.01 -13.13 8.76
C THR A 123 1.00 -14.21 8.32
N LYS A 124 1.06 -15.36 9.02
CA LYS A 124 1.95 -16.47 8.65
C LYS A 124 1.61 -17.03 7.25
N ARG A 125 0.33 -17.23 7.00
CA ARG A 125 -0.16 -17.70 5.68
C ARG A 125 0.14 -16.67 4.58
N TYR A 126 -0.11 -15.40 4.85
CA TYR A 126 0.22 -14.32 3.92
C TYR A 126 1.71 -14.34 3.52
N ARG A 127 2.62 -14.46 4.49
CA ARG A 127 4.07 -14.54 4.24
C ARG A 127 4.43 -15.75 3.36
N LYS A 128 3.88 -16.93 3.68
CA LYS A 128 4.11 -18.17 2.91
C LYS A 128 3.62 -18.03 1.45
N VAL A 129 2.41 -17.50 1.28
CA VAL A 129 1.81 -17.30 -0.05
C VAL A 129 2.57 -16.23 -0.83
N MET A 130 2.95 -15.11 -0.21
CA MET A 130 3.71 -14.04 -0.84
C MET A 130 5.08 -14.52 -1.32
N SER A 131 5.84 -15.24 -0.49
CA SER A 131 7.14 -15.80 -0.87
C SER A 131 7.01 -16.75 -2.07
N ARG A 132 5.93 -17.52 -2.13
CA ARG A 132 5.65 -18.42 -3.25
C ARG A 132 5.25 -17.66 -4.51
N ALA A 133 4.38 -16.64 -4.38
CA ALA A 133 3.96 -15.79 -5.49
C ALA A 133 5.16 -15.05 -6.12
N LEU A 134 6.07 -14.51 -5.31
CA LEU A 134 7.28 -13.84 -5.77
C LEU A 134 8.26 -14.80 -6.49
N ARG A 135 8.36 -16.06 -6.02
CA ARG A 135 9.17 -17.08 -6.73
C ARG A 135 8.58 -17.44 -8.10
N MET A 136 7.25 -17.51 -8.19
CA MET A 136 6.58 -17.86 -9.45
C MET A 136 6.55 -16.67 -10.44
N HIS A 137 6.49 -15.45 -9.94
CA HIS A 137 6.32 -14.23 -10.73
C HIS A 137 7.33 -13.13 -10.38
N PRO A 138 8.65 -13.37 -10.50
CA PRO A 138 9.67 -12.41 -10.07
C PRO A 138 9.66 -11.12 -10.89
N ALA A 139 9.23 -11.16 -12.16
CA ALA A 139 9.18 -10.00 -13.05
C ALA A 139 7.89 -9.14 -12.89
N LYS A 140 7.03 -9.43 -11.90
CA LYS A 140 5.80 -8.66 -11.68
C LYS A 140 6.00 -7.63 -10.58
N PRO A 141 6.09 -6.32 -10.90
CA PRO A 141 6.40 -5.25 -9.96
C PRO A 141 5.36 -5.13 -8.84
N GLU A 142 4.08 -5.37 -9.16
CA GLU A 142 2.96 -5.24 -8.23
C GLU A 142 3.09 -6.15 -7.00
N LEU A 143 3.62 -7.37 -7.16
CA LEU A 143 3.81 -8.30 -6.05
C LEU A 143 4.92 -7.81 -5.10
N TRP A 144 6.02 -7.26 -5.64
CA TRP A 144 7.08 -6.67 -4.83
C TRP A 144 6.60 -5.45 -4.06
N VAL A 145 5.82 -4.59 -4.71
CA VAL A 145 5.18 -3.42 -4.09
C VAL A 145 4.24 -3.85 -2.96
N MET A 146 3.40 -4.86 -3.19
CA MET A 146 2.51 -5.40 -2.16
C MET A 146 3.28 -5.95 -0.96
N ALA A 147 4.39 -6.66 -1.19
CA ALA A 147 5.22 -7.21 -0.12
C ALA A 147 5.92 -6.10 0.68
N GLY A 148 6.58 -5.15 -0.01
CA GLY A 148 7.28 -4.03 0.61
C GLY A 148 6.34 -3.12 1.42
N ARG A 149 5.23 -2.71 0.83
CA ARG A 149 4.22 -1.90 1.54
C ARG A 149 3.62 -2.60 2.75
N ARG A 150 3.40 -3.91 2.65
CA ARG A 150 2.90 -4.68 3.80
C ARG A 150 3.89 -4.68 4.96
N SER A 151 5.19 -4.91 4.69
CA SER A 151 6.24 -4.85 5.71
C SER A 151 6.34 -3.46 6.34
N ALA A 152 6.32 -2.39 5.52
CA ALA A 152 6.35 -1.01 6.00
C ALA A 152 5.13 -0.65 6.88
N ASN A 153 3.94 -1.11 6.51
CA ASN A 153 2.72 -0.89 7.29
C ASN A 153 2.71 -1.65 8.62
N ASN A 154 3.42 -2.78 8.70
CA ASN A 154 3.62 -3.52 9.94
C ASN A 154 4.77 -2.95 10.81
N GLY A 155 5.40 -1.83 10.41
CA GLY A 155 6.53 -1.23 11.12
C GLY A 155 7.90 -1.80 10.76
N ASP A 156 7.95 -2.89 9.99
CA ASP A 156 9.20 -3.52 9.54
C ASP A 156 9.75 -2.81 8.28
N MET A 157 10.41 -1.68 8.49
CA MET A 157 10.99 -0.91 7.39
C MET A 157 12.22 -1.59 6.78
N GLN A 158 12.98 -2.36 7.58
CA GLN A 158 14.13 -3.11 7.09
C GLN A 158 13.69 -4.23 6.13
N GLY A 159 12.65 -4.98 6.49
CA GLY A 159 12.04 -5.98 5.61
C GLY A 159 11.43 -5.34 4.35
N ALA A 160 10.81 -4.18 4.46
CA ALA A 160 10.28 -3.44 3.30
C ALA A 160 11.39 -3.09 2.31
N ARG A 161 12.50 -2.51 2.78
CA ARG A 161 13.69 -2.21 1.97
C ARG A 161 14.24 -3.45 1.27
N ALA A 162 14.32 -4.57 1.99
CA ALA A 162 14.79 -5.85 1.42
C ALA A 162 13.90 -6.33 0.26
N PHE A 163 12.57 -6.18 0.37
CA PHE A 163 11.65 -6.51 -0.74
C PHE A 163 11.81 -5.56 -1.92
N PHE A 164 11.86 -4.26 -1.70
CA PHE A 164 12.03 -3.27 -2.78
C PHE A 164 13.38 -3.45 -3.47
N MET A 165 14.49 -3.60 -2.75
CA MET A 165 15.81 -3.83 -3.33
C MET A 165 15.90 -5.12 -4.15
N ARG A 166 15.19 -6.18 -3.75
CA ARG A 166 15.09 -7.40 -4.59
C ARG A 166 14.22 -7.13 -5.81
N GLY A 167 13.08 -6.45 -5.63
CA GLY A 167 12.17 -6.10 -6.72
C GLY A 167 12.83 -5.28 -7.81
N THR A 168 13.69 -4.31 -7.47
CA THR A 168 14.44 -3.50 -8.44
C THR A 168 15.41 -4.30 -9.29
N ARG A 169 15.96 -5.42 -8.76
CA ARG A 169 16.83 -6.33 -9.51
C ARG A 169 16.09 -7.18 -10.53
N PHE A 170 14.83 -7.55 -10.25
CA PHE A 170 14.01 -8.35 -11.16
C PHE A 170 13.20 -7.51 -12.14
N CYS A 171 12.76 -6.32 -11.73
CA CYS A 171 11.92 -5.41 -12.52
C CYS A 171 12.75 -4.21 -13.03
N THR A 172 13.81 -4.48 -13.80
CA THR A 172 14.76 -3.46 -14.27
C THR A 172 14.21 -2.50 -15.32
N ARG A 173 13.09 -2.85 -15.96
CA ARG A 173 12.47 -2.05 -17.03
C ARG A 173 11.25 -1.25 -16.57
N ASP A 174 10.86 -1.38 -15.32
CA ASP A 174 9.62 -0.81 -14.79
C ASP A 174 9.93 0.16 -13.65
N VAL A 175 9.46 1.39 -13.79
CA VAL A 175 9.62 2.45 -12.79
C VAL A 175 8.83 2.19 -11.51
N THR A 176 7.77 1.38 -11.57
CA THR A 176 6.80 1.22 -10.49
C THR A 176 7.44 0.82 -9.16
N VAL A 177 8.38 -0.14 -9.17
CA VAL A 177 9.05 -0.59 -7.94
C VAL A 177 9.93 0.53 -7.35
N TRP A 178 10.63 1.28 -8.19
CA TRP A 178 11.50 2.38 -7.78
C TRP A 178 10.68 3.53 -7.19
N PHE A 179 9.61 3.91 -7.88
CA PHE A 179 8.71 4.97 -7.45
C PHE A 179 8.03 4.64 -6.11
N GLU A 180 7.51 3.42 -5.97
CA GLU A 180 6.86 2.97 -4.75
C GLU A 180 7.85 2.76 -3.59
N TYR A 181 9.12 2.43 -3.90
CA TYR A 181 10.18 2.40 -2.91
C TYR A 181 10.47 3.81 -2.37
N ALA A 182 10.72 4.77 -3.25
CA ALA A 182 10.94 6.16 -2.86
C ALA A 182 9.75 6.72 -2.06
N ARG A 183 8.52 6.43 -2.49
CA ARG A 183 7.30 6.82 -1.78
C ARG A 183 7.22 6.23 -0.38
N CYS A 184 7.53 4.96 -0.23
CA CYS A 184 7.51 4.27 1.05
C CYS A 184 8.55 4.87 2.04
N GLU A 185 9.73 5.24 1.54
CA GLU A 185 10.76 5.93 2.34
C GLU A 185 10.30 7.35 2.76
N MET A 186 9.67 8.11 1.86
CA MET A 186 9.12 9.42 2.17
C MET A 186 7.99 9.34 3.21
N GLU A 187 7.07 8.38 3.09
CA GLU A 187 6.02 8.12 4.08
C GLU A 187 6.59 7.72 5.45
N TRP A 188 7.74 7.03 5.45
CA TRP A 188 8.43 6.68 6.69
C TRP A 188 9.12 7.90 7.31
N LEU A 189 9.83 8.72 6.53
CA LEU A 189 10.45 9.96 6.98
C LEU A 189 9.42 10.93 7.58
N GLU A 190 8.29 11.13 6.92
CA GLU A 190 7.20 11.97 7.41
C GLU A 190 6.71 11.51 8.79
N ARG A 191 6.53 10.18 8.98
CA ARG A 191 6.16 9.61 10.28
C ARG A 191 7.23 9.83 11.35
N MET A 192 8.51 9.77 10.98
CA MET A 192 9.63 10.00 11.90
C MET A 192 9.75 11.46 12.28
N ASP A 193 9.64 12.40 11.33
CA ASP A 193 9.69 13.84 11.60
C ASP A 193 8.49 14.29 12.45
N ALA A 194 7.30 13.75 12.20
CA ALA A 194 6.12 13.99 13.04
C ALA A 194 6.30 13.51 14.50
N LYS A 195 7.01 12.39 14.71
CA LYS A 195 7.34 11.89 16.07
C LYS A 195 8.37 12.76 16.74
N ARG A 196 9.40 13.23 16.02
CA ARG A 196 10.42 14.16 16.53
C ARG A 196 9.79 15.49 16.95
N GLY A 197 8.90 16.05 16.14
CA GLY A 197 8.18 17.29 16.47
C GLY A 197 7.35 17.16 17.74
N LYS A 198 6.68 16.01 17.96
CA LYS A 198 5.91 15.76 19.19
C LYS A 198 6.80 15.60 20.43
N LYS A 199 7.95 14.92 20.32
CA LYS A 199 8.91 14.78 21.44
C LYS A 199 9.53 16.12 21.83
N GLY A 200 9.98 16.92 20.88
CA GLY A 200 10.51 18.26 21.14
C GLY A 200 9.47 19.20 21.76
N GLY A 201 8.19 19.06 21.41
CA GLY A 201 7.09 19.78 22.05
C GLY A 201 6.80 19.29 23.48
N ALA A 202 6.87 17.98 23.71
CA ALA A 202 6.67 17.38 25.02
C ALA A 202 7.84 17.72 26.00
N GLU A 203 9.08 17.68 25.52
CA GLU A 203 10.24 18.07 26.32
C GLU A 203 10.22 19.56 26.69
N ARG A 204 9.79 20.46 25.79
CA ARG A 204 9.55 21.85 26.09
C ARG A 204 8.41 22.05 27.08
N ALA A 205 7.29 21.32 26.90
CA ALA A 205 6.16 21.38 27.83
C ALA A 205 6.50 20.78 29.20
N ILE A 206 7.38 19.79 29.31
CA ILE A 206 7.87 19.20 30.56
C ILE A 206 8.86 20.20 31.24
N GLN A 207 9.69 20.90 30.48
CA GLN A 207 10.58 21.93 31.01
C GLN A 207 9.80 23.15 31.55
N GLU A 208 8.70 23.53 30.86
CA GLU A 208 7.82 24.60 31.34
C GLU A 208 6.91 24.14 32.50
N GLN A 209 6.61 22.84 32.65
CA GLN A 209 5.83 22.27 33.77
C GLN A 209 6.67 21.75 34.91
N ALA A 210 7.96 21.52 34.73
CA ALA A 210 8.87 21.15 35.85
C ALA A 210 9.11 22.28 36.84
N GLU A 211 8.67 23.51 36.55
CA GLU A 211 8.63 24.62 37.52
C GLU A 211 7.31 24.69 38.31
N GLN A 212 6.32 23.86 38.04
CA GLN A 212 5.04 23.82 38.76
C GLN A 212 4.47 22.40 38.87
N SER A 213 4.66 21.82 40.07
CA SER A 213 3.90 20.70 40.66
C SER A 213 4.39 19.26 40.45
N ASP A 214 4.78 18.65 41.56
CA ASP A 214 4.68 17.24 41.92
C ASP A 214 3.22 16.78 41.75
N ASP A 215 2.96 15.83 40.83
CA ASP A 215 1.92 14.81 41.00
C ASP A 215 1.95 13.73 39.89
N GLU A 216 1.84 12.54 40.34
CA GLU A 216 1.60 11.20 39.81
C GLU A 216 1.24 11.04 38.31
N ILE A 217 2.14 10.38 37.57
CA ILE A 217 1.93 9.95 36.16
C ILE A 217 1.11 8.67 36.14
N LYS A 218 -0.14 8.78 35.71
CA LYS A 218 -0.95 7.63 35.25
C LYS A 218 -0.62 7.29 33.79
N LEU A 219 -0.09 6.08 33.58
CA LEU A 219 0.09 5.47 32.26
C LEU A 219 -1.29 5.12 31.65
N PRO A 220 -1.55 5.43 30.36
CA PRO A 220 -2.74 4.93 29.68
C PRO A 220 -2.58 3.45 29.37
N GLY A 221 -3.63 2.68 29.73
CA GLY A 221 -3.68 1.25 29.60
C GLY A 221 -3.56 0.72 28.17
N GLU A 222 -2.92 -0.42 28.10
CA GLU A 222 -2.85 -1.31 26.94
C GLU A 222 -4.25 -1.90 26.66
N ASP A 223 -4.85 -1.53 25.52
CA ASP A 223 -5.91 -2.30 24.90
C ASP A 223 -5.55 -2.53 23.44
N SER A 224 -4.79 -3.58 23.19
CA SER A 224 -4.76 -4.27 21.92
C SER A 224 -4.77 -5.75 22.19
N GLU A 225 -5.97 -6.31 22.30
CA GLU A 225 -6.19 -7.75 22.21
C GLU A 225 -5.77 -8.19 20.80
N ASP A 226 -4.52 -8.60 20.66
CA ASP A 226 -4.06 -9.44 19.56
C ASP A 226 -4.64 -10.85 19.82
N ASP A 227 -5.80 -11.13 19.22
CA ASP A 227 -6.33 -12.50 19.13
C ASP A 227 -5.31 -13.35 18.34
N GLU A 228 -4.35 -13.94 19.05
CA GLU A 228 -3.49 -15.00 18.55
C GLU A 228 -4.36 -16.19 18.21
N ILE A 229 -4.62 -16.38 16.92
CA ILE A 229 -5.24 -17.61 16.41
C ILE A 229 -4.16 -18.68 16.49
N ASP A 230 -4.28 -19.59 17.47
CA ASP A 230 -3.46 -20.78 17.61
C ASP A 230 -3.44 -21.57 16.29
N GLU A 231 -2.30 -21.56 15.63
CA GLU A 231 -2.08 -22.38 14.44
C GLU A 231 -1.78 -23.81 14.87
N ILE A 232 -2.67 -24.71 14.49
CA ILE A 232 -2.46 -26.16 14.54
C ILE A 232 -1.66 -26.53 13.29
N ASP A 233 -0.52 -27.19 13.43
CA ASP A 233 0.28 -27.73 12.33
C ASP A 233 -0.45 -28.86 11.59
N GLU A 234 0.14 -29.36 10.50
CA GLU A 234 -0.44 -30.45 9.69
C GLU A 234 -0.64 -31.77 10.48
N ASN A 235 -0.08 -31.87 11.70
CA ASN A 235 -0.15 -33.00 12.61
C ASN A 235 -1.08 -32.78 13.81
N GLY A 236 -1.76 -31.64 13.92
CA GLY A 236 -2.75 -31.38 14.97
C GLY A 236 -2.15 -30.98 16.32
N GLN A 237 -0.89 -30.58 16.36
CA GLN A 237 -0.19 -30.19 17.59
C GLN A 237 -0.11 -28.66 17.72
N LEU A 238 -0.47 -28.12 18.89
CA LEU A 238 -0.35 -26.69 19.20
C LEU A 238 1.14 -26.29 19.17
N VAL A 239 1.49 -25.38 18.27
CA VAL A 239 2.82 -24.78 18.25
C VAL A 239 2.81 -23.60 19.20
N LEU A 240 3.45 -23.74 20.35
CA LEU A 240 3.70 -22.64 21.28
C LEU A 240 4.55 -21.55 20.60
N PRO A 241 4.21 -20.26 20.75
CA PRO A 241 5.02 -19.18 20.20
C PRO A 241 6.39 -19.18 20.84
N ASP A 242 7.44 -19.15 19.98
CA ASP A 242 8.83 -19.09 20.42
C ASP A 242 9.10 -17.71 21.07
N PRO A 243 9.49 -17.65 22.35
CA PRO A 243 9.67 -16.37 23.07
C PRO A 243 10.80 -15.49 22.50
N GLU A 244 11.67 -16.03 21.65
CA GLU A 244 12.72 -15.26 20.96
C GLU A 244 12.21 -14.50 19.72
N ASN A 245 11.01 -14.80 19.20
CA ASN A 245 10.41 -14.18 18.03
C ASN A 245 9.24 -13.23 18.31
N ALA A 246 9.02 -12.86 19.57
CA ALA A 246 8.11 -11.77 19.88
C ALA A 246 8.54 -10.51 19.12
N PRO A 247 7.64 -9.76 18.46
CA PRO A 247 8.00 -8.51 17.79
C PRO A 247 8.55 -7.56 18.86
N LYS A 248 9.90 -7.47 18.91
CA LYS A 248 10.57 -6.45 19.73
C LYS A 248 9.95 -5.12 19.33
N LYS A 249 9.39 -4.39 20.31
CA LYS A 249 8.91 -3.03 20.10
C LYS A 249 10.00 -2.28 19.34
N VAL A 250 9.72 -1.90 18.11
CA VAL A 250 10.69 -1.40 17.12
C VAL A 250 11.37 -0.08 17.57
N PHE A 251 10.99 0.43 18.74
CA PHE A 251 11.46 1.69 19.27
C PHE A 251 11.68 1.60 20.80
N ASP A 252 12.75 0.92 21.21
CA ASP A 252 13.37 1.18 22.51
C ASP A 252 14.04 2.56 22.48
N GLU A 253 14.10 3.25 23.63
CA GLU A 253 14.71 4.59 23.76
C GLU A 253 16.18 4.62 23.28
N ASP A 254 16.90 3.51 23.40
CA ASP A 254 18.27 3.37 22.90
C ASP A 254 18.37 3.32 21.38
N THR A 255 17.36 2.76 20.69
CA THR A 255 17.29 2.80 19.22
C THR A 255 16.95 4.21 18.71
N THR A 256 16.21 5.01 19.45
CA THR A 256 15.94 6.41 19.09
C THR A 256 17.16 7.30 19.20
N LYS A 257 18.01 7.11 20.21
CA LYS A 257 19.28 7.86 20.37
C LYS A 257 20.32 7.48 19.30
N SER A 258 20.37 6.20 18.87
CA SER A 258 21.24 5.78 17.79
C SER A 258 20.75 6.22 16.39
N LEU A 259 19.47 6.64 16.28
CA LEU A 259 18.88 7.14 15.05
C LEU A 259 19.16 8.64 14.84
N GLU A 260 19.49 9.43 15.85
CA GLU A 260 19.71 10.88 15.74
C GLU A 260 20.92 11.28 14.86
N GLY A 261 21.89 10.37 14.66
CA GLY A 261 23.02 10.53 13.75
C GLY A 261 22.92 9.73 12.45
N ASN A 262 21.77 9.11 12.13
CA ASN A 262 21.68 8.21 11.01
C ASN A 262 21.34 8.96 9.69
N PRO A 263 22.24 8.93 8.67
CA PRO A 263 22.00 9.56 7.35
C PRO A 263 20.69 9.14 6.68
N ALA A 264 20.15 7.98 7.05
CA ALA A 264 18.86 7.52 6.53
C ALA A 264 17.70 8.47 6.86
N LEU A 265 17.77 9.19 7.98
CA LEU A 265 16.76 10.16 8.41
C LEU A 265 16.89 11.52 7.70
N ASP A 266 18.03 11.77 7.08
CA ASP A 266 18.32 12.98 6.30
C ASP A 266 17.88 12.87 4.83
N GLY A 267 17.05 11.87 4.49
CA GLY A 267 16.61 11.64 3.11
C GLY A 267 17.68 11.06 2.18
N ALA A 268 18.76 10.51 2.73
CA ALA A 268 19.81 9.90 1.92
C ALA A 268 19.33 8.68 1.12
N ILE A 269 18.39 7.91 1.66
CA ILE A 269 17.85 6.73 0.96
C ILE A 269 16.97 7.14 -0.23
N PRO A 270 15.94 8.02 -0.11
CA PRO A 270 15.21 8.53 -1.27
C PRO A 270 16.12 9.15 -2.35
N LEU A 271 17.15 9.86 -1.93
CA LEU A 271 18.16 10.43 -2.83
C LEU A 271 18.89 9.34 -3.61
N ALA A 272 19.43 8.34 -2.91
CA ALA A 272 20.12 7.20 -3.52
C ALA A 272 19.21 6.40 -4.47
N ILE A 273 17.93 6.23 -4.12
CA ILE A 273 16.95 5.57 -5.00
C ILE A 273 16.81 6.35 -6.30
N PHE A 274 16.69 7.68 -6.25
CA PHE A 274 16.60 8.54 -7.42
C PHE A 274 17.89 8.48 -8.26
N ASP A 275 19.07 8.63 -7.65
CA ASP A 275 20.36 8.61 -8.34
C ASP A 275 20.64 7.24 -9.02
N ILE A 276 20.18 6.12 -8.43
CA ILE A 276 20.31 4.81 -9.05
C ILE A 276 19.25 4.63 -10.14
N ALA A 277 18.01 5.10 -9.94
CA ALA A 277 16.95 5.05 -10.95
C ALA A 277 17.34 5.84 -12.22
N GLN A 278 18.05 6.96 -12.08
CA GLN A 278 18.55 7.76 -13.17
C GLN A 278 19.46 6.99 -14.14
N ARG A 279 20.16 5.97 -13.64
CA ARG A 279 21.07 5.12 -14.46
C ARG A 279 20.35 3.97 -15.16
N GLN A 280 19.04 3.81 -14.94
CA GLN A 280 18.28 2.71 -15.53
C GLN A 280 17.73 3.07 -16.91
N THR A 281 17.45 2.05 -17.72
CA THR A 281 17.00 2.20 -19.11
C THR A 281 15.60 2.80 -19.27
N PHE A 282 14.78 2.76 -18.24
CA PHE A 282 13.43 3.35 -18.23
C PHE A 282 13.45 4.85 -17.93
N PHE A 283 14.58 5.41 -17.48
CA PHE A 283 14.63 6.80 -17.03
C PHE A 283 14.52 7.78 -18.19
N ASN A 284 13.65 8.75 -18.05
CA ASN A 284 13.42 9.85 -18.99
C ASN A 284 12.87 11.07 -18.23
N ALA A 285 12.68 12.19 -18.94
CA ALA A 285 12.19 13.43 -18.35
C ALA A 285 10.82 13.26 -17.62
N SER A 286 9.91 12.43 -18.15
CA SER A 286 8.64 12.17 -17.52
C SER A 286 8.76 11.36 -16.23
N VAL A 287 9.72 10.45 -16.15
CA VAL A 287 10.01 9.70 -14.90
C VAL A 287 10.61 10.62 -13.85
N ALA A 288 11.52 11.53 -14.25
CA ALA A 288 12.07 12.53 -13.34
C ALA A 288 10.96 13.46 -12.78
N GLU A 289 10.01 13.86 -13.63
CA GLU A 289 8.80 14.60 -13.21
C GLU A 289 7.98 13.83 -12.17
N LEU A 290 7.80 12.52 -12.32
CA LEU A 290 7.11 11.70 -11.32
C LEU A 290 7.82 11.72 -9.96
N PHE A 291 9.16 11.68 -9.94
CA PHE A 291 9.94 11.81 -8.70
C PHE A 291 9.83 13.21 -8.10
N PHE A 292 9.86 14.26 -8.95
CA PHE A 292 9.62 15.63 -8.50
C PHE A 292 8.25 15.75 -7.82
N ASP A 293 7.19 15.28 -8.47
CA ASP A 293 5.83 15.30 -7.94
C ASP A 293 5.69 14.49 -6.65
N LEU A 294 6.39 13.37 -6.57
CA LEU A 294 6.44 12.57 -5.36
C LEU A 294 7.05 13.36 -4.20
N PHE A 295 8.27 13.88 -4.37
CA PHE A 295 8.97 14.59 -3.29
C PHE A 295 8.27 15.90 -2.92
N ALA A 296 7.70 16.62 -3.89
CA ALA A 296 6.95 17.84 -3.66
C ALA A 296 5.72 17.66 -2.76
N ARG A 297 5.13 16.45 -2.68
CA ARG A 297 3.97 16.17 -1.83
C ARG A 297 4.26 16.15 -0.34
N PHE A 298 5.48 15.81 0.05
CA PHE A 298 5.84 15.57 1.45
C PHE A 298 6.35 16.83 2.14
N ASN A 299 5.48 17.82 2.32
CA ASN A 299 5.81 19.13 2.87
C ASN A 299 6.33 19.07 4.31
N ALA A 300 5.96 18.03 5.07
CA ALA A 300 6.35 17.86 6.46
C ALA A 300 7.75 17.23 6.63
N VAL A 301 8.40 16.80 5.55
CA VAL A 301 9.71 16.16 5.60
C VAL A 301 10.83 17.20 5.51
N SER A 302 11.69 17.25 6.51
CA SER A 302 12.79 18.23 6.60
C SER A 302 13.75 18.22 5.41
N SER A 303 14.00 17.05 4.82
CA SER A 303 14.90 16.90 3.66
C SER A 303 14.23 17.15 2.30
N GLN A 304 12.93 17.48 2.25
CA GLN A 304 12.16 17.66 1.01
C GLN A 304 12.82 18.62 0.02
N THR A 305 13.19 19.81 0.48
CA THR A 305 13.77 20.86 -0.37
C THR A 305 15.05 20.37 -1.08
N ARG A 306 15.91 19.64 -0.36
CA ARG A 306 17.13 19.06 -0.91
C ARG A 306 16.83 18.00 -1.98
N LEU A 307 15.83 17.15 -1.74
CA LEU A 307 15.40 16.10 -2.69
C LEU A 307 14.83 16.72 -3.97
N VAL A 308 13.94 17.69 -3.84
CA VAL A 308 13.35 18.42 -4.97
C VAL A 308 14.44 19.13 -5.78
N GLN A 309 15.37 19.82 -5.12
CA GLN A 309 16.46 20.52 -5.80
C GLN A 309 17.35 19.53 -6.57
N ARG A 310 17.71 18.38 -5.97
CA ARG A 310 18.50 17.35 -6.66
C ARG A 310 17.84 16.82 -7.92
N VAL A 311 16.52 16.64 -7.91
CA VAL A 311 15.75 16.22 -9.09
C VAL A 311 15.81 17.31 -10.17
N LEU A 312 15.61 18.59 -9.81
CA LEU A 312 15.66 19.71 -10.74
C LEU A 312 17.04 19.89 -11.37
N ASP A 313 18.12 19.78 -10.57
CA ASP A 313 19.50 19.86 -11.04
C ASP A 313 19.76 18.76 -12.08
N SER A 314 19.36 17.54 -11.77
CA SER A 314 19.46 16.40 -12.69
C SER A 314 18.65 16.58 -13.98
N MET A 315 17.40 17.10 -13.88
CA MET A 315 16.56 17.38 -15.04
C MET A 315 17.17 18.49 -15.93
N THR A 316 17.76 19.51 -15.31
CA THR A 316 18.42 20.60 -16.02
C THR A 316 19.67 20.12 -16.75
N GLU A 317 20.43 19.20 -16.15
CA GLU A 317 21.64 18.63 -16.75
C GLU A 317 21.31 17.69 -17.92
N LEU A 318 20.35 16.77 -17.75
CA LEU A 318 20.04 15.73 -18.72
C LEU A 318 19.02 16.14 -19.78
N TYR A 319 18.04 16.97 -19.43
CA TYR A 319 16.88 17.34 -20.26
C TYR A 319 16.57 18.83 -20.20
N PRO A 320 17.51 19.76 -20.50
CA PRO A 320 17.39 21.20 -20.19
C PRO A 320 16.16 21.87 -20.82
N ASN A 321 15.77 21.46 -22.01
CA ASN A 321 14.67 22.10 -22.77
C ASN A 321 13.43 21.19 -22.90
N ASP A 322 13.36 20.10 -22.14
CA ASP A 322 12.20 19.21 -22.16
C ASP A 322 11.00 19.89 -21.48
N PRO A 323 9.77 19.72 -22.00
CA PRO A 323 8.57 20.26 -21.39
C PRO A 323 8.36 19.84 -19.92
N ALA A 324 8.78 18.62 -19.54
CA ALA A 324 8.69 18.15 -18.18
C ALA A 324 9.63 18.92 -17.24
N THR A 325 10.86 19.20 -17.69
CA THR A 325 11.83 20.01 -16.94
C THR A 325 11.33 21.44 -16.76
N CYS A 326 10.90 22.07 -17.85
CA CYS A 326 10.29 23.41 -17.79
C CYS A 326 9.10 23.47 -16.83
N PHE A 327 8.23 22.47 -16.88
CA PHE A 327 7.06 22.37 -16.02
C PHE A 327 7.40 22.22 -14.54
N CYS A 328 8.41 21.44 -14.19
CA CYS A 328 8.90 21.31 -12.83
C CYS A 328 9.50 22.61 -12.30
N HIS A 329 10.33 23.31 -13.10
CA HIS A 329 10.89 24.61 -12.73
C HIS A 329 9.82 25.69 -12.51
N ILE A 330 8.78 25.72 -13.34
CA ILE A 330 7.65 26.67 -13.18
C ILE A 330 6.92 26.42 -11.86
N ARG A 331 6.77 25.17 -11.42
CA ARG A 331 6.07 24.86 -10.19
C ARG A 331 6.94 24.94 -8.93
N GLN A 332 8.25 24.96 -9.05
CA GLN A 332 9.17 25.01 -7.91
C GLN A 332 8.86 26.13 -6.90
N PRO A 333 8.62 27.41 -7.30
CA PRO A 333 8.33 28.49 -6.35
C PRO A 333 7.03 28.30 -5.56
N LEU A 334 6.12 27.45 -6.05
CA LEU A 334 4.81 27.20 -5.46
C LEU A 334 4.79 26.00 -4.51
N ILE A 335 5.91 25.26 -4.40
CA ILE A 335 6.03 24.14 -3.47
C ILE A 335 5.99 24.71 -2.05
N ASN A 336 5.21 24.07 -1.17
CA ASN A 336 5.00 24.46 0.23
C ASN A 336 4.31 25.82 0.44
N VAL A 337 3.80 26.44 -0.62
CA VAL A 337 3.04 27.68 -0.54
C VAL A 337 1.56 27.39 -0.73
N GLY A 338 0.78 27.52 0.34
CA GLY A 338 -0.67 27.35 0.30
C GLY A 338 -1.35 28.46 -0.52
N VAL A 339 -2.40 28.12 -1.23
CA VAL A 339 -3.17 29.07 -2.08
C VAL A 339 -3.67 30.28 -1.30
N ASN A 340 -4.01 30.08 -0.02
CA ASN A 340 -4.53 31.12 0.88
C ASN A 340 -3.44 31.87 1.67
N THR A 341 -2.17 31.67 1.35
CA THR A 341 -1.07 32.35 2.04
C THR A 341 -0.73 33.69 1.37
N PRO A 342 -0.33 34.72 2.14
CA PRO A 342 0.06 36.02 1.57
C PRO A 342 1.27 35.95 0.62
N SER A 343 2.06 34.86 0.70
CA SER A 343 3.21 34.59 -0.17
C SER A 343 2.84 34.02 -1.54
N TYR A 344 1.64 33.45 -1.69
CA TYR A 344 1.20 32.81 -2.92
C TYR A 344 1.19 33.72 -4.16
N PRO A 345 0.68 34.99 -4.10
CA PRO A 345 0.70 35.88 -5.26
C PRO A 345 2.13 36.19 -5.77
N LYS A 346 3.09 36.27 -4.83
CA LYS A 346 4.50 36.50 -5.19
C LYS A 346 5.10 35.26 -5.88
N ALA A 347 4.90 34.10 -5.32
CA ALA A 347 5.34 32.82 -5.89
C ALA A 347 4.69 32.55 -7.26
N LEU A 348 3.39 32.86 -7.40
CA LEU A 348 2.68 32.73 -8.67
C LEU A 348 3.24 33.67 -9.74
N ARG A 349 3.56 34.92 -9.39
CA ARG A 349 4.20 35.87 -10.32
C ARG A 349 5.52 35.35 -10.84
N GLU A 350 6.35 34.77 -9.96
CA GLU A 350 7.61 34.14 -10.30
C GLU A 350 7.39 32.93 -11.23
N ALA A 351 6.47 32.05 -10.91
CA ALA A 351 6.09 30.91 -11.74
C ALA A 351 5.63 31.33 -13.14
N LEU A 352 4.80 32.37 -13.24
CA LEU A 352 4.32 32.90 -14.53
C LEU A 352 5.45 33.59 -15.33
N SER A 353 6.43 34.21 -14.69
CA SER A 353 7.61 34.75 -15.36
C SER A 353 8.49 33.62 -15.96
N LEU A 354 8.68 32.53 -15.19
CA LEU A 354 9.36 31.31 -15.66
C LEU A 354 8.59 30.64 -16.82
N LEU A 355 7.26 30.62 -16.77
CA LEU A 355 6.45 30.11 -17.88
C LEU A 355 6.70 30.86 -19.18
N LYS A 356 6.73 32.20 -19.14
CA LYS A 356 7.00 33.02 -20.34
C LYS A 356 8.37 32.76 -20.94
N SER A 357 9.41 32.64 -20.11
CA SER A 357 10.76 32.29 -20.56
C SER A 357 10.83 30.86 -21.09
N SER A 358 10.20 29.90 -20.40
CA SER A 358 10.20 28.49 -20.79
C SER A 358 9.46 28.22 -22.10
N LEU A 359 8.39 28.95 -22.39
CA LEU A 359 7.68 28.85 -23.68
C LEU A 359 8.55 29.25 -24.89
N SER A 360 9.59 30.09 -24.69
CA SER A 360 10.53 30.43 -25.76
C SER A 360 11.62 29.39 -25.95
N THR A 361 12.00 28.65 -24.91
CA THR A 361 13.15 27.72 -24.90
C THR A 361 12.78 26.25 -25.05
N THR A 362 11.54 25.87 -24.71
CA THR A 362 11.10 24.46 -24.73
C THR A 362 11.09 23.85 -26.13
N THR A 363 11.41 22.55 -26.18
CA THR A 363 11.36 21.74 -27.41
C THR A 363 9.94 21.52 -27.93
N ASN A 364 8.94 21.46 -27.05
CA ASN A 364 7.55 21.24 -27.43
C ASN A 364 6.58 22.15 -26.61
N LYS A 365 6.22 23.27 -27.22
CA LYS A 365 5.32 24.28 -26.61
C LYS A 365 3.95 23.74 -26.33
N HIS A 366 3.39 22.93 -27.24
CA HIS A 366 2.05 22.36 -27.08
C HIS A 366 1.96 21.45 -25.85
N GLN A 367 2.95 20.58 -25.67
CA GLN A 367 2.98 19.68 -24.53
C GLN A 367 3.15 20.43 -23.20
N LEU A 368 3.98 21.47 -23.15
CA LEU A 368 4.11 22.32 -21.97
C LEU A 368 2.79 23.05 -21.68
N SER A 369 2.13 23.61 -22.70
CA SER A 369 0.83 24.28 -22.55
C SER A 369 -0.24 23.34 -22.00
N GLU A 370 -0.32 22.10 -22.50
CA GLU A 370 -1.29 21.10 -21.99
C GLU A 370 -1.01 20.72 -20.54
N LYS A 371 0.25 20.49 -20.16
CA LYS A 371 0.64 20.24 -18.77
C LYS A 371 0.24 21.39 -17.84
N MET A 372 0.48 22.63 -18.28
CA MET A 372 0.10 23.82 -17.53
C MET A 372 -1.42 23.97 -17.39
N LYS A 373 -2.19 23.69 -18.44
CA LYS A 373 -3.66 23.69 -18.37
C LYS A 373 -4.17 22.67 -17.36
N LEU A 374 -3.68 21.44 -17.42
CA LEU A 374 -4.04 20.38 -16.47
C LEU A 374 -3.70 20.73 -15.02
N TRP A 375 -2.64 21.49 -14.80
CA TRP A 375 -2.25 21.93 -13.46
C TRP A 375 -3.07 23.12 -12.97
N ILE A 376 -3.40 24.09 -13.83
CA ILE A 376 -4.16 25.29 -13.46
C ILE A 376 -5.64 24.98 -13.19
N GLN A 377 -6.26 24.07 -13.93
CA GLN A 377 -7.67 23.72 -13.80
C GLN A 377 -8.11 23.33 -12.38
N PRO A 378 -7.42 22.40 -11.66
CA PRO A 378 -7.77 22.08 -10.29
C PRO A 378 -7.59 23.25 -9.31
N VAL A 379 -6.62 24.13 -9.56
CA VAL A 379 -6.42 25.33 -8.73
C VAL A 379 -7.58 26.30 -8.87
N LEU A 380 -8.08 26.50 -10.09
CA LEU A 380 -9.26 27.34 -10.36
C LEU A 380 -10.56 26.76 -9.79
N ALA A 381 -10.64 25.45 -9.63
CA ALA A 381 -11.81 24.77 -9.05
C ALA A 381 -11.86 24.86 -7.51
N SER A 382 -10.82 25.40 -6.84
CA SER A 382 -10.84 25.56 -5.40
C SER A 382 -11.73 26.75 -4.98
N GLU A 383 -12.64 26.52 -4.03
CA GLU A 383 -13.65 27.50 -3.57
C GLU A 383 -13.03 28.71 -2.84
N ASP A 384 -11.81 28.59 -2.34
CA ASP A 384 -11.14 29.59 -1.50
C ASP A 384 -10.17 30.51 -2.30
N LEU A 385 -10.25 30.55 -3.62
CA LEU A 385 -9.30 31.29 -4.44
C LEU A 385 -9.62 32.79 -4.47
N ASP A 386 -8.62 33.63 -4.23
CA ASP A 386 -8.73 35.10 -4.38
C ASP A 386 -9.13 35.48 -5.80
N GLN A 387 -10.08 36.41 -5.96
CA GLN A 387 -10.64 36.84 -7.23
C GLN A 387 -9.58 37.41 -8.19
N GLY A 388 -8.54 38.07 -7.63
CA GLY A 388 -7.41 38.59 -8.41
C GLY A 388 -6.56 37.48 -9.00
N ILE A 389 -6.31 36.42 -8.21
CA ILE A 389 -5.55 35.25 -8.64
C ILE A 389 -6.33 34.47 -9.70
N GLN A 390 -7.65 34.32 -9.50
CA GLN A 390 -8.53 33.66 -10.46
C GLN A 390 -8.45 34.35 -11.83
N THR A 391 -8.58 35.68 -11.89
CA THR A 391 -8.49 36.45 -13.13
C THR A 391 -7.16 36.25 -13.85
N VAL A 392 -6.05 36.22 -13.11
CA VAL A 392 -4.70 36.00 -13.67
C VAL A 392 -4.59 34.61 -14.27
N LEU A 393 -5.06 33.58 -13.56
CA LEU A 393 -4.99 32.18 -14.02
C LEU A 393 -5.91 31.95 -15.23
N GLU A 394 -7.12 32.54 -15.28
CA GLU A 394 -8.00 32.49 -16.44
C GLU A 394 -7.37 33.14 -17.66
N HIS A 395 -6.77 34.33 -17.49
CA HIS A 395 -6.03 34.99 -18.56
C HIS A 395 -4.85 34.12 -19.07
N THR A 396 -4.14 33.47 -18.16
CA THR A 396 -3.04 32.55 -18.51
C THR A 396 -3.56 31.38 -19.34
N LEU A 397 -4.70 30.78 -18.95
CA LEU A 397 -5.33 29.70 -19.71
C LEU A 397 -5.72 30.10 -21.13
N ARG A 398 -6.28 31.31 -21.30
CA ARG A 398 -6.62 31.85 -22.63
C ARG A 398 -5.38 32.04 -23.50
N THR A 399 -4.29 32.55 -22.92
CA THR A 399 -3.01 32.73 -23.64
C THR A 399 -2.35 31.40 -24.03
N LEU A 400 -2.53 30.33 -23.24
CA LEU A 400 -2.03 28.99 -23.55
C LEU A 400 -2.90 28.23 -24.56
N SER A 401 -4.13 28.72 -24.82
CA SER A 401 -5.05 28.08 -25.76
C SER A 401 -4.94 28.67 -27.19
N ASN A 402 -4.34 29.84 -27.33
CA ASN A 402 -3.99 30.50 -28.59
C ASN A 402 -2.56 30.12 -29.01
#